data_894bec5d6d05b43be984fe0e6d09c988
#
_entry.id   894bec5d6d05b43be984fe0e6d09c988
#
_cell.length_a   1.000
_cell.length_b   1.000
_cell.length_c   1.000
_cell.angle_alpha   90.00
_cell.angle_beta   90.00
_cell.angle_gamma   90.00
#
_symmetry.space_group_name_H-M   'P 1'
#
loop_
_entity.id
_entity.type
_entity.pdbx_description
1 polymer ?
#
loop_
_entity_poly.entity_id
_entity_poly.type
_entity_poly.pdbx_seq_one_letter_code
_entity_poly.pdbx_strand_id
1 'polypeptide(L)'
;MKKKNALVFLLGPITPTGRFGMSPVWELVSNLRQFFTAEAALINEGVAVVNPANDIFALLIGQDRFSEKMAKEKSLDKLSHCDVALALPGWERSEGAKTEKEKADELKIPVFYNLTLLLESLKVDDMMDDISENENEK
;
A
#
# COMPACT_ATOMS: atom_id res chain seq x y z
N MET A 1 6.74 -11.47 11.87
CA MET A 1 5.50 -10.64 11.81
C MET A 1 4.30 -11.55 11.53
N LYS A 2 3.27 -11.49 12.37
CA LYS A 2 2.06 -12.29 12.15
C LYS A 2 1.16 -11.65 11.12
N LYS A 3 0.58 -12.45 10.21
CA LYS A 3 -0.33 -12.01 9.16
C LYS A 3 -1.49 -11.15 9.71
N LYS A 4 -2.15 -11.59 10.78
CA LYS A 4 -3.26 -10.87 11.41
C LYS A 4 -2.85 -9.56 12.09
N ASN A 5 -1.56 -9.38 12.36
CA ASN A 5 -1.02 -8.18 13.01
C ASN A 5 -0.24 -7.29 12.03
N ALA A 6 -0.05 -7.76 10.80
CA ALA A 6 0.67 -7.01 9.79
C ALA A 6 -0.22 -5.89 9.21
N LEU A 7 0.35 -4.71 9.08
CA LEU A 7 -0.31 -3.58 8.43
C LEU A 7 0.43 -3.29 7.13
N VAL A 8 -0.26 -3.46 6.02
CA VAL A 8 0.30 -3.31 4.67
C VAL A 8 -0.07 -1.95 4.08
N PHE A 9 0.92 -1.21 3.64
CA PHE A 9 0.71 0.04 2.91
C PHE A 9 0.75 -0.23 1.40
N LEU A 10 -0.24 0.26 0.67
CA LEU A 10 -0.27 0.17 -0.79
C LEU A 10 0.35 1.42 -1.39
N LEU A 11 1.36 1.26 -2.25
CA LEU A 11 1.92 2.38 -3.00
C LEU A 11 1.83 2.12 -4.50
N GLY A 12 1.54 3.16 -5.27
CA GLY A 12 1.33 3.02 -6.70
C GLY A 12 0.83 4.31 -7.33
N PRO A 13 0.59 4.29 -8.64
CA PRO A 13 0.15 5.49 -9.35
C PRO A 13 -1.32 5.80 -9.07
N ILE A 14 -1.61 7.05 -8.73
CA ILE A 14 -2.98 7.55 -8.61
C ILE A 14 -3.23 8.60 -9.68
N THR A 15 -2.40 9.65 -9.73
CA THR A 15 -2.53 10.76 -10.67
C THR A 15 -2.28 10.31 -12.11
N PRO A 16 -3.16 10.66 -13.06
CA PRO A 16 -2.94 10.34 -14.48
C PRO A 16 -1.68 11.00 -15.05
N THR A 17 -0.94 10.26 -15.88
CA THR A 17 0.30 10.73 -16.51
C THR A 17 0.22 10.76 -18.04
N GLY A 18 -0.94 10.46 -18.61
CA GLY A 18 -1.12 10.37 -20.07
C GLY A 18 -0.66 9.06 -20.67
N ARG A 19 -0.56 8.03 -19.85
CA ARG A 19 -0.08 6.70 -20.23
C ARG A 19 -0.89 6.11 -21.40
N PHE A 20 -0.18 5.61 -22.44
CA PHE A 20 -0.77 4.92 -23.60
C PHE A 20 -1.87 5.72 -24.32
N GLY A 21 -1.84 7.05 -24.25
CA GLY A 21 -2.87 7.87 -24.87
C GLY A 21 -4.26 7.74 -24.23
N MET A 22 -4.36 7.14 -23.07
CA MET A 22 -5.61 7.04 -22.32
C MET A 22 -6.11 8.41 -21.88
N SER A 23 -7.43 8.61 -21.83
CA SER A 23 -7.97 9.82 -21.23
C SER A 23 -7.62 9.84 -19.74
N PRO A 24 -7.41 11.04 -19.15
CA PRO A 24 -7.08 11.16 -17.72
C PRO A 24 -8.10 10.49 -16.81
N VAL A 25 -9.38 10.54 -17.14
CA VAL A 25 -10.44 9.91 -16.34
C VAL A 25 -10.29 8.39 -16.33
N TRP A 26 -10.08 7.78 -17.49
CA TRP A 26 -9.92 6.33 -17.59
C TRP A 26 -8.64 5.85 -16.93
N GLU A 27 -7.56 6.62 -17.04
CA GLU A 27 -6.31 6.29 -16.35
C GLU A 27 -6.49 6.35 -14.84
N LEU A 28 -7.17 7.39 -14.33
CA LEU A 28 -7.49 7.50 -12.91
C LEU A 28 -8.31 6.31 -12.42
N VAL A 29 -9.38 5.96 -13.16
CA VAL A 29 -10.22 4.80 -12.81
C VAL A 29 -9.40 3.51 -12.78
N SER A 30 -8.54 3.30 -13.77
CA SER A 30 -7.66 2.13 -13.83
C SER A 30 -6.70 2.08 -12.63
N ASN A 31 -6.12 3.22 -12.28
CA ASN A 31 -5.22 3.32 -11.13
C ASN A 31 -5.96 3.00 -9.82
N LEU A 32 -7.12 3.61 -9.61
CA LEU A 32 -7.92 3.36 -8.41
C LEU A 32 -8.37 1.90 -8.31
N ARG A 33 -8.77 1.30 -9.43
CA ARG A 33 -9.15 -0.11 -9.48
C ARG A 33 -8.02 -1.02 -8.99
N GLN A 34 -6.79 -0.71 -9.36
CA GLN A 34 -5.61 -1.46 -8.95
C GLN A 34 -5.45 -1.46 -7.43
N PHE A 35 -5.60 -0.29 -6.80
CA PHE A 35 -5.54 -0.16 -5.35
C PHE A 35 -6.65 -0.95 -4.65
N PHE A 36 -7.89 -0.80 -5.10
CA PHE A 36 -9.02 -1.47 -4.45
C PHE A 36 -9.02 -2.98 -4.67
N THR A 37 -8.53 -3.45 -5.81
CA THR A 37 -8.37 -4.90 -6.07
C THR A 37 -7.33 -5.51 -5.13
N ALA A 38 -6.20 -4.85 -4.94
CA ALA A 38 -5.16 -5.30 -4.01
C ALA A 38 -5.66 -5.28 -2.56
N GLU A 39 -6.36 -4.22 -2.17
CA GLU A 39 -6.95 -4.11 -0.83
C GLU A 39 -7.92 -5.27 -0.56
N ALA A 40 -8.83 -5.53 -1.48
CA ALA A 40 -9.81 -6.62 -1.34
C ALA A 40 -9.12 -7.98 -1.20
N ALA A 41 -8.08 -8.22 -2.00
CA ALA A 41 -7.33 -9.48 -1.93
C ALA A 41 -6.65 -9.67 -0.57
N LEU A 42 -6.05 -8.61 -0.04
CA LEU A 42 -5.39 -8.65 1.27
C LEU A 42 -6.40 -8.82 2.40
N ILE A 43 -7.51 -8.10 2.36
CA ILE A 43 -8.58 -8.21 3.36
C ILE A 43 -9.15 -9.63 3.38
N ASN A 44 -9.35 -10.24 2.21
CA ASN A 44 -9.83 -11.63 2.12
C ASN A 44 -8.87 -12.62 2.77
N GLU A 45 -7.59 -12.28 2.84
CA GLU A 45 -6.57 -13.08 3.50
C GLU A 45 -6.40 -12.71 4.98
N GLY A 46 -7.24 -11.84 5.51
CA GLY A 46 -7.20 -11.41 6.91
C GLY A 46 -6.11 -10.40 7.24
N VAL A 47 -5.61 -9.67 6.24
CA VAL A 47 -4.52 -8.70 6.40
C VAL A 47 -5.08 -7.28 6.43
N ALA A 48 -4.63 -6.48 7.39
CA ALA A 48 -5.01 -5.08 7.49
C ALA A 48 -4.25 -4.23 6.46
N VAL A 49 -4.94 -3.28 5.84
CA VAL A 49 -4.41 -2.50 4.72
C VAL A 49 -4.60 -1.01 4.95
N VAL A 50 -3.58 -0.23 4.61
CA VAL A 50 -3.69 1.22 4.46
C VAL A 50 -3.66 1.53 2.98
N ASN A 51 -4.79 2.02 2.47
CA ASN A 51 -4.95 2.36 1.06
C ASN A 51 -5.04 3.87 0.90
N PRO A 52 -3.94 4.55 0.46
CA PRO A 52 -3.93 6.01 0.33
C PRO A 52 -4.86 6.52 -0.78
N ALA A 53 -5.31 5.65 -1.69
CA ALA A 53 -6.29 6.03 -2.71
C ALA A 53 -7.62 6.49 -2.10
N ASN A 54 -7.92 6.09 -0.87
CA ASN A 54 -9.11 6.56 -0.16
C ASN A 54 -9.10 8.08 0.06
N ASP A 55 -7.92 8.70 0.14
CA ASP A 55 -7.78 10.13 0.35
C ASP A 55 -8.09 10.95 -0.90
N ILE A 56 -8.17 10.31 -2.08
CA ILE A 56 -8.51 11.03 -3.31
C ILE A 56 -9.94 11.60 -3.27
N PHE A 57 -10.83 10.97 -2.51
CA PHE A 57 -12.20 11.45 -2.38
C PHE A 57 -12.26 12.83 -1.72
N ALA A 58 -11.38 13.10 -0.76
CA ALA A 58 -11.30 14.41 -0.14
C ALA A 58 -10.87 15.50 -1.13
N LEU A 59 -9.97 15.15 -2.06
CA LEU A 59 -9.56 16.06 -3.13
C LEU A 59 -10.69 16.28 -4.14
N LEU A 60 -11.41 15.22 -4.50
CA LEU A 60 -12.49 15.28 -5.50
C LEU A 60 -13.70 16.09 -5.02
N ILE A 61 -14.03 16.03 -3.74
CA ILE A 61 -15.17 16.79 -3.19
C ILE A 61 -14.80 18.23 -2.81
N GLY A 62 -13.57 18.65 -3.12
CA GLY A 62 -13.15 20.04 -2.98
C GLY A 62 -13.12 20.57 -1.56
N GLN A 63 -12.61 19.81 -0.62
CA GLN A 63 -12.39 20.27 0.74
C GLN A 63 -11.37 21.42 0.74
N ASP A 64 -11.80 22.63 1.11
CA ASP A 64 -10.98 23.84 1.05
C ASP A 64 -9.66 23.75 1.82
N ARG A 65 -9.60 22.90 2.83
CA ARG A 65 -8.42 22.70 3.67
C ARG A 65 -7.57 21.50 3.30
N PHE A 66 -7.97 20.74 2.28
CA PHE A 66 -7.27 19.56 1.85
C PHE A 66 -6.58 19.80 0.52
N SER A 67 -5.25 19.67 0.48
CA SER A 67 -4.43 19.89 -0.71
C SER A 67 -3.62 18.66 -1.05
N GLU A 68 -3.03 18.62 -2.26
CA GLU A 68 -2.10 17.56 -2.65
C GLU A 68 -0.93 17.43 -1.67
N LYS A 69 -0.42 18.54 -1.18
CA LYS A 69 0.66 18.56 -0.19
C LYS A 69 0.23 17.85 1.09
N MET A 70 -0.95 18.17 1.60
CA MET A 70 -1.50 17.52 2.79
C MET A 70 -1.73 16.03 2.57
N ALA A 71 -2.23 15.65 1.39
CA ALA A 71 -2.43 14.25 1.04
C ALA A 71 -1.10 13.48 1.04
N LYS A 72 -0.04 14.05 0.49
CA LYS A 72 1.29 13.46 0.47
C LYS A 72 1.87 13.31 1.88
N GLU A 73 1.77 14.36 2.70
CA GLU A 73 2.25 14.33 4.09
C GLU A 73 1.51 13.28 4.91
N LYS A 74 0.20 13.21 4.76
CA LYS A 74 -0.65 12.24 5.43
C LYS A 74 -0.32 10.82 5.01
N SER A 75 -0.07 10.61 3.71
CA SER A 75 0.32 9.31 3.17
C SER A 75 1.66 8.83 3.74
N LEU A 76 2.66 9.71 3.79
CA LEU A 76 3.96 9.38 4.36
C LEU A 76 3.87 9.08 5.86
N ASP A 77 3.02 9.82 6.59
CA ASP A 77 2.78 9.56 8.00
C ASP A 77 2.15 8.17 8.21
N LYS A 78 1.14 7.85 7.42
CA LYS A 78 0.50 6.52 7.47
C LYS A 78 1.49 5.40 7.15
N LEU A 79 2.34 5.60 6.14
CA LEU A 79 3.37 4.64 5.77
C LEU A 79 4.30 4.36 6.95
N SER A 80 4.67 5.39 7.71
CA SER A 80 5.59 5.24 8.85
C SER A 80 5.05 4.32 9.95
N HIS A 81 3.75 4.08 9.98
CA HIS A 81 3.10 3.19 10.93
C HIS A 81 2.84 1.80 10.39
N CYS A 82 3.22 1.54 9.14
CA CYS A 82 3.00 0.23 8.51
C CYS A 82 4.20 -0.68 8.69
N ASP A 83 3.95 -1.98 8.61
CA ASP A 83 4.97 -3.02 8.78
C ASP A 83 5.63 -3.41 7.47
N VAL A 84 4.89 -3.29 6.38
CA VAL A 84 5.32 -3.72 5.04
C VAL A 84 4.58 -2.90 4.00
N ALA A 85 5.16 -2.76 2.82
CA ALA A 85 4.52 -2.07 1.69
C ALA A 85 4.41 -3.00 0.48
N LEU A 86 3.33 -2.83 -0.28
CA LEU A 86 3.14 -3.49 -1.56
C LEU A 86 3.14 -2.43 -2.65
N ALA A 87 4.12 -2.50 -3.55
CA ALA A 87 4.23 -1.61 -4.69
C ALA A 87 3.40 -2.17 -5.85
N LEU A 88 2.40 -1.41 -6.28
CA LEU A 88 1.53 -1.80 -7.38
C LEU A 88 2.17 -1.47 -8.73
N PRO A 89 1.81 -2.20 -9.81
CA PRO A 89 2.37 -1.94 -11.13
C PRO A 89 2.24 -0.47 -11.54
N GLY A 90 3.31 0.08 -12.09
CA GLY A 90 3.36 1.48 -12.50
C GLY A 90 3.87 2.45 -11.45
N TRP A 91 4.25 1.96 -10.28
CA TRP A 91 4.75 2.81 -9.20
C TRP A 91 5.96 3.66 -9.63
N GLU A 92 6.81 3.14 -10.51
CA GLU A 92 8.02 3.85 -10.98
C GLU A 92 7.69 5.12 -11.78
N ARG A 93 6.48 5.22 -12.31
CA ARG A 93 6.02 6.38 -13.07
C ARG A 93 5.34 7.44 -12.21
N SER A 94 5.15 7.15 -10.93
CA SER A 94 4.47 8.06 -9.99
C SER A 94 5.48 8.71 -9.06
N GLU A 95 5.55 10.04 -9.09
CA GLU A 95 6.43 10.78 -8.17
C GLU A 95 6.05 10.54 -6.71
N GLY A 96 4.75 10.49 -6.43
CA GLY A 96 4.27 10.18 -5.08
C GLY A 96 4.67 8.79 -4.62
N ALA A 97 4.50 7.79 -5.48
CA ALA A 97 4.86 6.41 -5.16
C ALA A 97 6.38 6.25 -4.98
N LYS A 98 7.18 6.93 -5.81
CA LYS A 98 8.64 6.92 -5.65
C LYS A 98 9.07 7.51 -4.32
N THR A 99 8.45 8.62 -3.92
CA THR A 99 8.71 9.25 -2.62
C THR A 99 8.35 8.32 -1.47
N GLU A 100 7.23 7.62 -1.56
CA GLU A 100 6.81 6.65 -0.57
C GLU A 100 7.78 5.46 -0.51
N LYS A 101 8.25 4.98 -1.65
CA LYS A 101 9.24 3.89 -1.73
C LYS A 101 10.56 4.31 -1.06
N GLU A 102 11.03 5.53 -1.32
CA GLU A 102 12.23 6.08 -0.68
C GLU A 102 12.07 6.16 0.83
N LYS A 103 10.88 6.59 1.28
CA LYS A 103 10.59 6.67 2.71
C LYS A 103 10.55 5.29 3.35
N ALA A 104 9.98 4.30 2.68
CA ALA A 104 9.96 2.93 3.15
C ALA A 104 11.38 2.38 3.31
N ASP A 105 12.25 2.63 2.32
CA ASP A 105 13.66 2.22 2.38
C ASP A 105 14.40 2.89 3.54
N GLU A 106 14.17 4.18 3.74
CA GLU A 106 14.76 4.95 4.83
C GLU A 106 14.36 4.38 6.21
N LEU A 107 13.09 4.01 6.35
CA LEU A 107 12.53 3.45 7.58
C LEU A 107 12.75 1.94 7.71
N LYS A 108 13.39 1.33 6.73
CA LYS A 108 13.65 -0.13 6.67
C LYS A 108 12.36 -0.95 6.65
N ILE A 109 11.31 -0.41 6.04
CA ILE A 109 10.05 -1.12 5.82
C ILE A 109 10.21 -1.95 4.54
N PRO A 110 10.05 -3.29 4.62
CA PRO A 110 10.17 -4.13 3.42
C PRO A 110 9.13 -3.76 2.37
N VAL A 111 9.55 -3.74 1.10
CA VAL A 111 8.67 -3.44 -0.03
C VAL A 111 8.59 -4.67 -0.92
N PHE A 112 7.38 -5.16 -1.14
CA PHE A 112 7.10 -6.25 -2.07
C PHE A 112 6.50 -5.69 -3.35
N TYR A 113 6.79 -6.35 -4.46
CA TYR A 113 6.30 -5.96 -5.79
C TYR A 113 5.30 -6.96 -6.35
N ASN A 114 4.98 -7.97 -5.57
CA ASN A 114 4.08 -9.05 -5.96
C ASN A 114 3.25 -9.49 -4.74
N LEU A 115 1.93 -9.49 -4.91
CA LEU A 115 1.00 -9.84 -3.85
C LEU A 115 1.23 -11.26 -3.32
N THR A 116 1.47 -12.21 -4.23
CA THR A 116 1.70 -13.62 -3.85
C THR A 116 2.93 -13.76 -2.96
N LEU A 117 4.03 -13.09 -3.32
CA LEU A 117 5.26 -13.12 -2.53
C LEU A 117 5.07 -12.49 -1.15
N LEU A 118 4.31 -11.39 -1.09
CA LEU A 118 3.97 -10.77 0.20
C LEU A 118 3.20 -11.75 1.09
N LEU A 119 2.16 -12.36 0.55
CA LEU A 119 1.33 -13.31 1.31
C LEU A 119 2.12 -14.54 1.76
N GLU A 120 3.00 -15.05 0.91
CA GLU A 120 3.89 -16.16 1.27
C GLU A 120 4.83 -15.79 2.41
N SER A 121 5.39 -14.57 2.38
CA SER A 121 6.24 -14.07 3.46
C SER A 121 5.49 -14.02 4.79
N LEU A 122 4.25 -13.53 4.78
CA LEU A 122 3.42 -13.46 5.99
C LEU A 122 3.03 -14.85 6.51
N LYS A 123 2.82 -15.82 5.64
CA LYS A 123 2.54 -17.20 6.01
C LYS A 123 3.74 -17.85 6.69
N VAL A 124 4.93 -17.63 6.16
CA VAL A 124 6.17 -18.14 6.76
C VAL A 124 6.36 -17.57 8.14
N ASP A 125 6.16 -16.26 8.31
CA ASP A 125 6.26 -15.60 9.61
C ASP A 125 5.23 -16.17 10.61
N ASP A 126 3.98 -16.39 10.19
CA ASP A 126 2.94 -17.00 11.02
C ASP A 126 3.35 -18.40 11.47
N MET A 127 3.88 -19.22 10.58
CA MET A 127 4.35 -20.57 10.91
C MET A 127 5.49 -20.56 11.91
N MET A 128 6.45 -19.65 11.75
CA MET A 128 7.59 -19.50 12.68
C MET A 128 7.11 -19.05 14.06
N ASP A 129 6.16 -18.14 14.12
CA ASP A 129 5.58 -17.68 15.37
C ASP A 129 4.84 -18.82 16.09
N ASP A 130 4.07 -19.62 15.37
CA ASP A 130 3.34 -20.77 15.92
C ASP A 130 4.31 -21.81 16.50
N ILE A 131 5.39 -22.11 15.82
CA ILE A 131 6.43 -23.01 16.29
C ILE A 131 7.04 -22.47 17.58
N SER A 132 7.38 -21.18 17.62
CA SER A 132 7.95 -20.53 18.80
C SER A 132 7.00 -20.57 19.99
N GLU A 133 5.71 -20.31 19.79
CA GLU A 133 4.68 -20.38 20.81
C GLU A 133 4.56 -21.80 21.40
N ASN A 134 4.58 -22.83 20.53
CA ASN A 134 4.53 -24.23 20.94
C ASN A 134 5.76 -24.63 21.76
N GLU A 135 6.95 -24.15 21.42
CA GLU A 135 8.16 -24.40 22.17
C GLU A 135 8.13 -23.76 23.56
N ASN A 136 7.53 -22.58 23.68
CA ASN A 136 7.41 -21.86 24.94
C ASN A 136 6.36 -22.48 25.88
N GLU A 137 5.41 -23.25 25.39
CA GLU A 137 4.40 -23.94 26.20
C GLU A 137 4.93 -25.24 26.85
N LYS A 138 6.10 -25.70 26.45
CA LYS A 138 6.77 -26.88 27.01
C LYS A 138 7.69 -26.50 28.17
#